data_bb4c623663bb9600419361292c724d88
#
_entry.id   bb4c623663bb9600419361292c724d88
#
_cell.length_a   1.000
_cell.length_b   1.000
_cell.length_c   1.000
_cell.angle_alpha   90.00
_cell.angle_beta   90.00
_cell.angle_gamma   90.00
#
_symmetry.space_group_name_H-M   'P 1'
#
loop_
_entity.id
_entity.type
_entity.pdbx_description
1 polymer ?
#
loop_
_entity_poly.entity_id
_entity_poly.type
_entity_poly.pdbx_seq_one_letter_code
_entity_poly.pdbx_strand_id
1 'polypeptide(L)'
;MTGKPAARITDRVAGGVIVTGSRTVLIGSQGGLACSVCPGGVTVGSPVNPQLGAKVLVGSQDLDFALPGALPVVWQRQYSSYVNPEHGAACGPLGYGWKLPQQISLELGNDACLLFDAAGRVITFEPLLPGQSQYSASEDLWLLRGGPEVAWAQHPRWRHVPAAVAADPDAVLAASGDGDVLWVFAPAPAEPAPEPSPNEPAPERPSAQRLRLIAQLDRFGRSQRYEYADGAGRTGEQQDTPRGHLIALVDGVGRRY
;
A
#
# COMPACT_ATOMS: atom_id res chain seq x y z
N MET A 1 -36.19 -0.35 -4.35
CA MET A 1 -35.90 0.93 -3.63
C MET A 1 -34.71 1.57 -4.31
N THR A 2 -34.90 2.67 -5.02
CA THR A 2 -33.80 3.45 -5.60
C THR A 2 -33.19 4.29 -4.48
N GLY A 3 -32.13 3.77 -3.84
CA GLY A 3 -31.38 4.55 -2.87
C GLY A 3 -30.74 5.76 -3.55
N LYS A 4 -31.06 6.97 -3.08
CA LYS A 4 -30.33 8.17 -3.52
C LYS A 4 -28.91 8.11 -2.92
N PRO A 5 -27.86 8.51 -3.67
CA PRO A 5 -26.51 8.58 -3.13
C PRO A 5 -26.48 9.56 -1.93
N ALA A 6 -25.62 9.27 -0.96
CA ALA A 6 -25.40 10.16 0.17
C ALA A 6 -24.77 11.48 -0.31
N ALA A 7 -25.20 12.59 0.30
CA ALA A 7 -24.67 13.91 -0.02
C ALA A 7 -23.24 14.08 0.53
N ARG A 8 -22.34 14.72 -0.23
CA ARG A 8 -20.91 14.89 0.08
C ARG A 8 -20.57 16.38 0.23
N ILE A 9 -19.44 16.66 0.87
CA ILE A 9 -18.83 18.00 0.79
C ILE A 9 -18.58 18.31 -0.68
N THR A 10 -18.91 19.52 -1.13
CA THR A 10 -18.91 20.01 -2.51
C THR A 10 -20.11 19.60 -3.37
N ASP A 11 -21.02 18.74 -2.92
CA ASP A 11 -22.27 18.49 -3.65
C ASP A 11 -23.12 19.77 -3.70
N ARG A 12 -23.70 20.02 -4.87
CA ARG A 12 -24.59 21.17 -5.08
C ARG A 12 -25.97 20.88 -4.51
N VAL A 13 -26.47 21.80 -3.72
CA VAL A 13 -27.83 21.80 -3.20
C VAL A 13 -28.56 23.05 -3.71
N ALA A 14 -29.90 23.09 -3.64
CA ALA A 14 -30.67 24.22 -4.05
C ALA A 14 -30.24 25.48 -3.28
N GLY A 15 -29.47 26.35 -3.94
CA GLY A 15 -28.96 27.60 -3.38
C GLY A 15 -27.53 27.60 -2.83
N GLY A 16 -26.78 26.54 -3.03
CA GLY A 16 -25.38 26.51 -2.53
C GLY A 16 -24.62 25.22 -2.74
N VAL A 17 -23.57 25.05 -1.96
CA VAL A 17 -22.69 23.89 -1.93
C VAL A 17 -22.50 23.45 -0.49
N ILE A 18 -22.43 22.15 -0.24
CA ILE A 18 -22.16 21.62 1.09
C ILE A 18 -20.69 21.89 1.42
N VAL A 19 -20.43 22.71 2.43
CA VAL A 19 -19.07 23.10 2.86
C VAL A 19 -18.61 22.41 4.13
N THR A 20 -19.52 21.78 4.88
CA THR A 20 -19.20 21.05 6.11
C THR A 20 -19.90 19.70 6.14
N GLY A 21 -19.25 18.71 6.72
CA GLY A 21 -19.79 17.36 6.88
C GLY A 21 -19.49 16.80 8.27
N SER A 22 -19.97 15.58 8.53
CA SER A 22 -19.66 14.87 9.76
C SER A 22 -18.18 14.51 9.80
N ARG A 23 -17.53 14.73 10.96
CA ARG A 23 -16.14 14.29 11.18
C ARG A 23 -16.02 12.77 11.34
N THR A 24 -17.11 12.09 11.59
CA THR A 24 -17.16 10.65 11.85
C THR A 24 -17.73 9.83 10.68
N VAL A 25 -18.30 10.50 9.68
CA VAL A 25 -18.84 9.85 8.47
C VAL A 25 -18.12 10.42 7.26
N LEU A 26 -17.15 9.68 6.76
CA LEU A 26 -16.38 10.02 5.56
C LEU A 26 -16.98 9.28 4.37
N ILE A 27 -17.60 10.02 3.45
CA ILE A 27 -18.14 9.49 2.20
C ILE A 27 -17.32 10.12 1.08
N GLY A 28 -16.37 9.41 0.54
CA GLY A 28 -15.50 9.77 -0.58
C GLY A 28 -15.42 11.24 -0.99
N SER A 29 -14.24 11.77 -1.28
CA SER A 29 -14.05 13.13 -1.83
C SER A 29 -14.10 13.14 -3.36
N GLN A 30 -14.30 14.34 -3.96
CA GLN A 30 -14.12 14.53 -5.40
C GLN A 30 -12.66 14.17 -5.76
N GLY A 31 -12.48 13.25 -6.69
CA GLY A 31 -11.17 12.82 -7.19
C GLY A 31 -10.65 11.49 -6.62
N GLY A 32 -11.26 10.95 -5.55
CA GLY A 32 -10.93 9.62 -5.06
C GLY A 32 -12.06 8.63 -5.39
N LEU A 33 -11.77 7.55 -6.08
CA LEU A 33 -12.68 6.42 -6.11
C LEU A 33 -12.78 5.89 -4.68
N ALA A 34 -13.92 6.12 -4.02
CA ALA A 34 -14.17 5.48 -2.74
C ALA A 34 -14.07 3.96 -2.94
N CYS A 35 -13.22 3.31 -2.16
CA CYS A 35 -13.18 1.86 -2.14
C CYS A 35 -14.58 1.35 -1.75
N SER A 36 -15.31 0.84 -2.71
CA SER A 36 -16.66 0.32 -2.48
C SER A 36 -16.65 -0.94 -1.62
N VAL A 37 -15.51 -1.59 -1.54
CA VAL A 37 -15.30 -2.83 -0.78
C VAL A 37 -13.99 -2.70 0.00
N CYS A 38 -14.10 -2.70 1.32
CA CYS A 38 -12.95 -2.69 2.22
C CYS A 38 -12.86 -4.04 2.94
N PRO A 39 -12.04 -4.99 2.47
CA PRO A 39 -11.98 -6.34 3.05
C PRO A 39 -11.63 -6.38 4.53
N GLY A 40 -10.90 -5.38 5.02
CA GLY A 40 -10.60 -5.19 6.44
C GLY A 40 -11.68 -4.46 7.23
N GLY A 41 -12.38 -3.51 6.65
CA GLY A 41 -13.49 -2.68 7.16
C GLY A 41 -13.78 -2.62 8.66
N VAL A 42 -14.91 -2.04 9.02
CA VAL A 42 -15.40 -2.05 10.40
C VAL A 42 -15.91 -3.44 10.76
N THR A 43 -15.47 -3.98 11.91
CA THR A 43 -15.85 -5.31 12.38
C THR A 43 -16.77 -5.24 13.59
N VAL A 44 -17.66 -6.21 13.71
CA VAL A 44 -18.54 -6.40 14.85
C VAL A 44 -18.51 -7.87 15.30
N GLY A 45 -18.73 -8.11 16.56
CA GLY A 45 -18.77 -9.47 17.12
C GLY A 45 -17.41 -10.18 17.10
N SER A 46 -17.34 -11.42 16.61
CA SER A 46 -16.16 -12.34 16.66
C SER A 46 -15.31 -12.38 15.40
N PRO A 47 -14.46 -11.45 15.10
CA PRO A 47 -14.76 -10.21 14.43
C PRO A 47 -15.25 -10.49 12.99
N VAL A 48 -16.36 -9.90 12.62
CA VAL A 48 -16.97 -10.06 11.29
C VAL A 48 -17.21 -8.69 10.69
N ASN A 49 -16.83 -8.53 9.42
CA ASN A 49 -17.24 -7.37 8.62
C ASN A 49 -18.69 -7.58 8.18
N PRO A 50 -19.67 -6.81 8.70
CA PRO A 50 -21.09 -7.06 8.44
C PRO A 50 -21.51 -6.73 7.01
N GLN A 51 -20.75 -5.92 6.29
CA GLN A 51 -21.04 -5.56 4.90
C GLN A 51 -20.72 -6.70 3.95
N LEU A 52 -19.67 -7.46 4.25
CA LEU A 52 -19.15 -8.54 3.41
C LEU A 52 -19.49 -9.93 3.95
N GLY A 53 -19.94 -10.03 5.20
CA GLY A 53 -20.05 -11.30 5.90
C GLY A 53 -18.70 -11.98 6.16
N ALA A 54 -17.61 -11.23 6.01
CA ALA A 54 -16.27 -11.78 6.07
C ALA A 54 -15.71 -11.85 7.48
N LYS A 55 -15.07 -12.96 7.84
CA LYS A 55 -14.23 -13.06 9.04
C LYS A 55 -12.99 -12.22 8.84
N VAL A 56 -12.65 -11.37 9.81
CA VAL A 56 -11.50 -10.47 9.74
C VAL A 56 -10.70 -10.54 11.03
N LEU A 57 -9.37 -10.64 10.92
CA LEU A 57 -8.44 -10.57 12.04
C LEU A 57 -7.48 -9.41 11.77
N VAL A 58 -7.69 -8.29 12.44
CA VAL A 58 -6.91 -7.03 12.28
C VAL A 58 -6.76 -6.29 13.61
N GLY A 59 -7.20 -6.89 14.69
CA GLY A 59 -7.23 -6.26 16.01
C GLY A 59 -5.88 -6.29 16.71
N SER A 60 -5.71 -5.45 17.73
CA SER A 60 -4.51 -5.46 18.57
C SER A 60 -4.31 -6.77 19.32
N GLN A 61 -5.36 -7.59 19.43
CA GLN A 61 -5.30 -8.93 20.04
C GLN A 61 -4.72 -9.97 19.08
N ASP A 62 -4.62 -9.64 17.78
CA ASP A 62 -4.08 -10.52 16.74
C ASP A 62 -2.58 -10.25 16.49
N LEU A 63 -1.91 -9.52 17.39
CA LEU A 63 -0.48 -9.26 17.32
C LEU A 63 0.31 -10.57 17.52
N ASP A 64 1.11 -10.94 16.52
CA ASP A 64 1.97 -12.11 16.62
C ASP A 64 3.15 -11.82 17.57
N PHE A 65 3.90 -10.74 17.32
CA PHE A 65 4.96 -10.24 18.20
C PHE A 65 5.36 -8.81 17.87
N ALA A 66 6.01 -8.15 18.83
CA ALA A 66 6.68 -6.87 18.63
C ALA A 66 8.10 -6.93 19.21
N LEU A 67 9.08 -6.44 18.45
CA LEU A 67 10.47 -6.35 18.87
C LEU A 67 10.82 -4.91 19.15
N PRO A 68 11.43 -4.62 20.31
CA PRO A 68 11.77 -3.26 20.71
C PRO A 68 12.88 -2.69 19.84
N GLY A 69 12.76 -1.43 19.49
CA GLY A 69 13.74 -0.69 18.70
C GLY A 69 13.40 0.78 18.63
N ALA A 70 14.26 1.59 18.03
CA ALA A 70 14.02 3.01 17.82
C ALA A 70 12.76 3.23 16.96
N LEU A 71 12.59 2.42 15.93
CA LEU A 71 11.32 2.16 15.25
C LEU A 71 10.99 0.68 15.54
N PRO A 72 9.97 0.38 16.37
CA PRO A 72 9.67 -1.00 16.74
C PRO A 72 9.31 -1.85 15.53
N VAL A 73 9.79 -3.09 15.52
CA VAL A 73 9.33 -4.09 14.53
C VAL A 73 8.04 -4.70 15.04
N VAL A 74 6.94 -4.39 14.40
CA VAL A 74 5.63 -4.94 14.69
C VAL A 74 5.29 -5.98 13.63
N TRP A 75 5.09 -7.22 14.07
CA TRP A 75 4.69 -8.33 13.21
C TRP A 75 3.27 -8.72 13.59
N GLN A 76 2.35 -8.40 12.70
CA GLN A 76 0.93 -8.64 12.90
C GLN A 76 0.33 -9.08 11.58
N ARG A 77 0.01 -10.34 11.47
CA ARG A 77 -0.70 -10.86 10.30
C ARG A 77 -2.14 -10.37 10.33
N GLN A 78 -2.63 -9.99 9.17
CA GLN A 78 -4.02 -9.62 8.94
C GLN A 78 -4.71 -10.71 8.14
N TYR A 79 -5.97 -10.95 8.41
CA TYR A 79 -6.76 -11.95 7.70
C TYR A 79 -8.12 -11.38 7.30
N SER A 80 -8.54 -11.70 6.08
CA SER A 80 -9.91 -11.49 5.65
C SER A 80 -10.36 -12.67 4.80
N SER A 81 -11.44 -13.35 5.19
CA SER A 81 -12.01 -14.44 4.40
C SER A 81 -12.59 -13.99 3.06
N TYR A 82 -12.77 -12.69 2.87
CA TYR A 82 -13.19 -12.12 1.58
C TYR A 82 -12.07 -12.15 0.54
N VAL A 83 -10.81 -12.15 0.96
CA VAL A 83 -9.64 -12.20 0.07
C VAL A 83 -9.37 -13.65 -0.32
N ASN A 84 -10.09 -14.14 -1.30
CA ASN A 84 -10.06 -15.53 -1.78
C ASN A 84 -10.22 -15.60 -3.31
N PRO A 85 -10.06 -16.77 -3.95
CA PRO A 85 -10.17 -16.92 -5.40
C PRO A 85 -11.55 -16.54 -5.95
N GLU A 86 -12.63 -16.77 -5.20
CA GLU A 86 -14.00 -16.45 -5.62
C GLU A 86 -14.20 -14.95 -5.84
N HIS A 87 -13.44 -14.14 -5.12
CA HIS A 87 -13.42 -12.68 -5.26
C HIS A 87 -12.22 -12.17 -6.08
N GLY A 88 -11.56 -13.05 -6.83
CA GLY A 88 -10.48 -12.67 -7.74
C GLY A 88 -9.13 -12.37 -7.06
N ALA A 89 -8.96 -12.73 -5.80
CA ALA A 89 -7.70 -12.50 -5.11
C ALA A 89 -6.65 -13.54 -5.52
N ALA A 90 -5.42 -13.08 -5.71
CA ALA A 90 -4.27 -13.96 -5.86
C ALA A 90 -3.84 -14.57 -4.53
N CYS A 91 -3.27 -15.77 -4.57
CA CYS A 91 -2.67 -16.41 -3.41
C CYS A 91 -1.40 -15.66 -3.01
N GLY A 92 -1.37 -15.15 -1.78
CA GLY A 92 -0.17 -14.52 -1.24
C GLY A 92 0.81 -15.52 -0.63
N PRO A 93 1.99 -15.06 -0.16
CA PRO A 93 3.00 -15.90 0.49
C PRO A 93 2.51 -16.63 1.75
N LEU A 94 1.48 -16.10 2.40
CA LEU A 94 0.87 -16.69 3.59
C LEU A 94 -0.43 -17.45 3.28
N GLY A 95 -0.74 -17.65 2.00
CA GLY A 95 -2.00 -18.23 1.56
C GLY A 95 -3.10 -17.19 1.33
N TYR A 96 -4.29 -17.67 0.97
CA TYR A 96 -5.44 -16.79 0.76
C TYR A 96 -5.90 -16.15 2.05
N GLY A 97 -6.33 -14.89 1.95
CA GLY A 97 -6.86 -14.12 3.06
C GLY A 97 -5.83 -13.50 3.99
N TRP A 98 -4.63 -14.03 4.05
CA TRP A 98 -3.58 -13.55 4.94
C TRP A 98 -2.69 -12.51 4.27
N LYS A 99 -2.38 -11.45 5.02
CA LYS A 99 -1.44 -10.40 4.62
C LYS A 99 -0.57 -9.94 5.80
N LEU A 100 0.63 -9.48 5.47
CA LEU A 100 1.51 -8.75 6.40
C LEU A 100 1.39 -7.24 6.14
N PRO A 101 1.60 -6.40 7.17
CA PRO A 101 1.69 -4.95 6.99
C PRO A 101 2.74 -4.54 5.94
N GLN A 102 3.79 -5.35 5.77
CA GLN A 102 4.88 -5.13 4.82
C GLN A 102 4.52 -5.51 3.37
N GLN A 103 3.36 -6.12 3.15
CA GLN A 103 2.89 -6.50 1.81
C GLN A 103 2.08 -5.39 1.12
N ILE A 104 2.20 -4.14 1.59
CA ILE A 104 1.71 -2.99 0.84
C ILE A 104 2.53 -2.85 -0.42
N SER A 105 1.87 -2.50 -1.52
CA SER A 105 2.50 -2.36 -2.82
C SER A 105 1.86 -1.23 -3.61
N LEU A 106 2.51 -0.82 -4.69
CA LEU A 106 2.04 0.27 -5.52
C LEU A 106 2.20 -0.10 -6.99
N GLU A 107 1.26 0.30 -7.82
CA GLU A 107 1.36 0.20 -9.28
C GLU A 107 1.32 1.60 -9.88
N LEU A 108 2.36 1.95 -10.64
CA LEU A 108 2.42 3.17 -11.43
C LEU A 108 1.90 2.88 -12.83
N GLY A 109 0.68 3.30 -13.12
CA GLY A 109 0.09 3.23 -14.44
C GLY A 109 0.12 4.59 -15.15
N ASN A 110 -0.19 4.58 -16.44
CA ASN A 110 -0.30 5.81 -17.23
C ASN A 110 -1.57 6.60 -16.87
N ASP A 111 -2.64 5.90 -16.50
CA ASP A 111 -3.95 6.49 -16.22
C ASP A 111 -4.23 6.67 -14.72
N ALA A 112 -3.55 5.91 -13.89
CA ALA A 112 -3.72 5.95 -12.43
C ALA A 112 -2.52 5.34 -11.70
N CYS A 113 -2.34 5.76 -10.43
CA CYS A 113 -1.50 5.07 -9.47
C CYS A 113 -2.39 4.30 -8.49
N LEU A 114 -2.10 3.04 -8.25
CA LEU A 114 -2.87 2.17 -7.36
C LEU A 114 -2.01 1.78 -6.15
N LEU A 115 -2.45 2.14 -4.96
CA LEU A 115 -1.85 1.69 -3.71
C LEU A 115 -2.69 0.54 -3.13
N PHE A 116 -2.06 -0.62 -2.96
CA PHE A 116 -2.63 -1.80 -2.33
C PHE A 116 -2.22 -1.83 -0.87
N ASP A 117 -3.15 -1.58 0.03
CA ASP A 117 -2.86 -1.55 1.46
C ASP A 117 -2.86 -2.93 2.12
N ALA A 118 -2.41 -2.98 3.37
CA ALA A 118 -2.37 -4.21 4.14
C ALA A 118 -3.76 -4.78 4.47
N ALA A 119 -4.81 -3.94 4.47
CA ALA A 119 -6.18 -4.38 4.68
C ALA A 119 -6.84 -4.96 3.42
N GLY A 120 -6.14 -4.97 2.28
CA GLY A 120 -6.63 -5.46 1.00
C GLY A 120 -7.43 -4.43 0.21
N ARG A 121 -7.39 -3.14 0.60
CA ARG A 121 -8.01 -2.07 -0.17
C ARG A 121 -7.11 -1.66 -1.33
N VAL A 122 -7.74 -1.18 -2.40
CA VAL A 122 -7.06 -0.51 -3.50
C VAL A 122 -7.42 0.97 -3.43
N ILE A 123 -6.42 1.81 -3.20
CA ILE A 123 -6.55 3.26 -3.15
C ILE A 123 -6.04 3.82 -4.46
N THR A 124 -6.90 4.55 -5.16
CA THR A 124 -6.59 5.09 -6.49
C THR A 124 -6.17 6.55 -6.37
N PHE A 125 -5.05 6.87 -7.00
CA PHE A 125 -4.56 8.23 -7.21
C PHE A 125 -4.51 8.54 -8.71
N GLU A 126 -4.46 9.82 -9.05
CA GLU A 126 -4.14 10.24 -10.41
C GLU A 126 -2.71 9.83 -10.80
N PRO A 127 -2.37 9.82 -12.11
CA PRO A 127 -1.00 9.55 -12.55
C PRO A 127 0.00 10.47 -11.85
N LEU A 128 1.12 9.90 -11.39
CA LEU A 128 2.13 10.63 -10.63
C LEU A 128 3.44 10.70 -11.43
N LEU A 129 3.78 11.87 -11.93
CA LEU A 129 5.03 12.10 -12.64
C LEU A 129 6.22 12.26 -11.68
N PRO A 130 7.47 12.00 -12.13
CA PRO A 130 8.65 12.24 -11.31
C PRO A 130 8.69 13.66 -10.75
N GLY A 131 9.01 13.79 -9.47
CA GLY A 131 9.05 15.06 -8.73
C GLY A 131 7.70 15.55 -8.18
N GLN A 132 6.59 14.94 -8.54
CA GLN A 132 5.25 15.33 -8.10
C GLN A 132 4.87 14.76 -6.74
N SER A 133 3.85 15.38 -6.14
CA SER A 133 3.19 14.89 -4.94
C SER A 133 1.68 15.07 -5.05
N GLN A 134 0.92 14.17 -4.43
CA GLN A 134 -0.52 14.21 -4.34
C GLN A 134 -0.98 13.93 -2.91
N TYR A 135 -2.11 14.48 -2.51
CA TYR A 135 -2.74 14.21 -1.23
C TYR A 135 -4.19 13.78 -1.42
N SER A 136 -4.51 12.63 -0.88
CA SER A 136 -5.89 12.15 -0.79
C SER A 136 -6.49 12.53 0.55
N ALA A 137 -7.42 13.47 0.55
CA ALA A 137 -8.09 13.91 1.76
C ALA A 137 -9.05 12.85 2.33
N SER A 138 -9.58 11.95 1.50
CA SER A 138 -10.48 10.88 1.94
C SER A 138 -9.73 9.76 2.67
N GLU A 139 -8.50 9.52 2.26
CA GLU A 139 -7.65 8.46 2.81
C GLU A 139 -6.64 9.01 3.84
N ASP A 140 -6.57 10.34 3.97
CA ASP A 140 -5.55 11.04 4.76
C ASP A 140 -4.14 10.54 4.46
N LEU A 141 -3.81 10.50 3.14
CA LEU A 141 -2.60 9.87 2.64
C LEU A 141 -1.92 10.73 1.58
N TRP A 142 -0.61 10.90 1.71
CA TRP A 142 0.25 11.50 0.70
C TRP A 142 0.87 10.45 -0.19
N LEU A 143 1.02 10.79 -1.46
CA LEU A 143 1.84 10.06 -2.42
C LEU A 143 2.86 11.05 -3.01
N LEU A 144 4.16 10.69 -2.93
CA LEU A 144 5.28 11.53 -3.31
C LEU A 144 6.17 10.73 -4.25
N ARG A 145 6.56 11.27 -5.40
CA ARG A 145 7.49 10.61 -6.31
C ARG A 145 8.80 11.37 -6.36
N GLY A 146 9.90 10.64 -6.27
CA GLY A 146 11.25 11.18 -6.42
C GLY A 146 11.50 11.68 -7.83
N GLY A 147 12.60 12.40 -8.02
CA GLY A 147 13.00 12.93 -9.32
C GLY A 147 14.13 13.96 -9.23
N PRO A 148 14.57 14.49 -10.37
CA PRO A 148 15.68 15.45 -10.42
C PRO A 148 15.33 16.79 -9.75
N GLU A 149 14.06 17.18 -9.77
CA GLU A 149 13.56 18.42 -9.16
C GLU A 149 12.32 18.10 -8.31
N VAL A 150 12.52 18.04 -7.00
CA VAL A 150 11.47 17.66 -6.06
C VAL A 150 11.08 18.82 -5.14
N ALA A 151 10.07 19.58 -5.54
CA ALA A 151 9.58 20.71 -4.75
C ALA A 151 9.07 20.26 -3.37
N TRP A 152 8.45 19.11 -3.26
CA TRP A 152 7.94 18.57 -2.00
C TRP A 152 9.06 18.29 -1.00
N ALA A 153 10.27 17.93 -1.43
CA ALA A 153 11.39 17.65 -0.54
C ALA A 153 11.88 18.90 0.23
N GLN A 154 11.57 20.11 -0.26
CA GLN A 154 11.87 21.36 0.42
C GLN A 154 10.91 21.64 1.60
N HIS A 155 9.78 20.95 1.66
CA HIS A 155 8.81 21.14 2.73
C HIS A 155 9.35 20.56 4.07
N PRO A 156 9.27 21.30 5.19
CA PRO A 156 9.82 20.85 6.49
C PRO A 156 9.33 19.50 6.97
N ARG A 157 8.14 19.09 6.56
CA ARG A 157 7.55 17.77 6.87
C ARG A 157 8.39 16.61 6.32
N TRP A 158 9.04 16.79 5.17
CA TRP A 158 9.76 15.73 4.46
C TRP A 158 11.29 15.82 4.59
N ARG A 159 11.81 16.74 5.44
CA ARG A 159 13.26 16.96 5.63
C ARG A 159 14.04 15.72 6.08
N HIS A 160 13.35 14.72 6.63
CA HIS A 160 13.94 13.47 7.09
C HIS A 160 14.03 12.41 6.01
N VAL A 161 13.43 12.64 4.83
CA VAL A 161 13.55 11.76 3.67
C VAL A 161 14.98 11.85 3.15
N PRO A 162 15.70 10.71 2.99
CA PRO A 162 17.05 10.73 2.45
C PRO A 162 17.09 11.35 1.05
N ALA A 163 18.08 12.22 0.81
CA ALA A 163 18.22 12.93 -0.47
C ALA A 163 18.32 11.96 -1.66
N ALA A 164 18.97 10.81 -1.48
CA ALA A 164 19.05 9.78 -2.51
C ALA A 164 17.69 9.23 -2.91
N VAL A 165 16.78 9.04 -1.94
CA VAL A 165 15.40 8.57 -2.20
C VAL A 165 14.58 9.68 -2.88
N ALA A 166 14.74 10.93 -2.44
CA ALA A 166 14.05 12.05 -3.05
C ALA A 166 14.50 12.30 -4.51
N ALA A 167 15.76 12.06 -4.82
CA ALA A 167 16.31 12.24 -6.17
C ALA A 167 16.02 11.08 -7.14
N ASP A 168 15.58 9.94 -6.65
CA ASP A 168 15.33 8.73 -7.45
C ASP A 168 13.96 8.78 -8.13
N PRO A 169 13.86 8.92 -9.46
CA PRO A 169 12.57 8.98 -10.18
C PRO A 169 11.76 7.68 -10.11
N ASP A 170 12.42 6.57 -9.77
CA ASP A 170 11.78 5.26 -9.60
C ASP A 170 11.30 5.01 -8.16
N ALA A 171 11.72 5.84 -7.21
CA ALA A 171 11.24 5.79 -5.84
C ALA A 171 9.90 6.53 -5.69
N VAL A 172 8.95 5.86 -5.04
CA VAL A 172 7.68 6.47 -4.62
C VAL A 172 7.54 6.31 -3.12
N LEU A 173 7.04 7.34 -2.46
CA LEU A 173 6.74 7.30 -1.05
C LEU A 173 5.24 7.49 -0.84
N ALA A 174 4.65 6.67 0.04
CA ALA A 174 3.36 6.97 0.63
C ALA A 174 3.59 7.42 2.07
N ALA A 175 2.79 8.37 2.55
CA ALA A 175 2.91 8.88 3.90
C ALA A 175 1.54 9.14 4.51
N SER A 176 1.39 8.85 5.83
CA SER A 176 0.21 9.27 6.59
C SER A 176 0.03 10.80 6.53
N GLY A 177 -1.19 11.28 6.68
CA GLY A 177 -1.51 12.70 6.54
C GLY A 177 -0.76 13.61 7.50
N ASP A 178 -0.45 13.11 8.69
CA ASP A 178 0.41 13.77 9.67
C ASP A 178 1.92 13.68 9.33
N GLY A 179 2.31 12.78 8.42
CA GLY A 179 3.70 12.54 8.05
C GLY A 179 4.49 11.72 9.07
N ASP A 180 3.82 11.07 10.02
CA ASP A 180 4.47 10.29 11.06
C ASP A 180 5.07 9.00 10.57
N VAL A 181 4.49 8.41 9.52
CA VAL A 181 4.96 7.18 8.88
C VAL A 181 5.10 7.39 7.39
N LEU A 182 6.25 6.99 6.86
CA LEU A 182 6.51 6.94 5.42
C LEU A 182 6.87 5.53 4.99
N TRP A 183 6.25 5.09 3.90
CA TRP A 183 6.58 3.85 3.21
C TRP A 183 7.30 4.19 1.92
N VAL A 184 8.45 3.60 1.71
CA VAL A 184 9.28 3.81 0.50
C VAL A 184 9.16 2.60 -0.39
N PHE A 185 8.75 2.84 -1.63
CA PHE A 185 8.57 1.83 -2.66
C PHE A 185 9.63 1.98 -3.73
N ALA A 186 10.08 0.85 -4.27
CA ALA A 186 10.96 0.79 -5.44
C ALA A 186 10.49 -0.31 -6.40
N PRO A 187 10.93 -0.29 -7.65
CA PRO A 187 10.55 -1.28 -8.65
C PRO A 187 10.74 -2.71 -8.15
N ALA A 188 9.68 -3.50 -8.25
CA ALA A 188 9.78 -4.93 -8.07
C ALA A 188 10.51 -5.55 -9.28
N PRO A 189 11.35 -6.58 -9.10
CA PRO A 189 11.89 -7.32 -10.23
C PRO A 189 10.75 -7.80 -11.12
N ALA A 190 10.90 -7.63 -12.43
CA ALA A 190 9.91 -8.14 -13.37
C ALA A 190 9.71 -9.64 -13.16
N GLU A 191 8.47 -10.06 -13.02
CA GLU A 191 8.15 -11.48 -13.05
C GLU A 191 8.58 -12.04 -14.41
N PRO A 192 9.21 -13.24 -14.44
CA PRO A 192 9.51 -13.88 -15.71
C PRO A 192 8.19 -14.01 -16.48
N ALA A 193 8.17 -13.49 -17.71
CA ALA A 193 7.02 -13.66 -18.57
C ALA A 193 6.71 -15.16 -18.67
N PRO A 194 5.46 -15.59 -18.55
CA PRO A 194 5.11 -16.98 -18.81
C PRO A 194 5.62 -17.35 -20.22
N GLU A 195 6.21 -18.53 -20.33
CA GLU A 195 6.67 -18.99 -21.65
C GLU A 195 5.50 -18.94 -22.63
N PRO A 196 5.66 -18.28 -23.78
CA PRO A 196 4.56 -18.15 -24.72
C PRO A 196 4.15 -19.55 -25.19
N SER A 197 2.90 -19.90 -24.97
CA SER A 197 2.31 -21.09 -25.57
C SER A 197 2.34 -20.92 -27.09
N PRO A 198 2.70 -21.96 -27.88
CA PRO A 198 2.91 -21.82 -29.34
C PRO A 198 1.72 -21.25 -30.11
N ASN A 199 0.54 -21.17 -29.52
CA ASN A 199 -0.70 -20.74 -30.17
C ASN A 199 -1.41 -19.57 -29.49
N GLU A 200 -0.78 -18.93 -28.48
CA GLU A 200 -1.36 -17.74 -27.84
C GLU A 200 -0.60 -16.48 -28.26
N PRO A 201 -1.30 -15.37 -28.53
CA PRO A 201 -0.64 -14.09 -28.73
C PRO A 201 0.20 -13.77 -27.46
N ALA A 202 1.40 -13.23 -27.66
CA ALA A 202 2.27 -12.84 -26.58
C ALA A 202 1.50 -11.95 -25.60
N PRO A 203 1.53 -12.25 -24.29
CA PRO A 203 0.82 -11.45 -23.32
C PRO A 203 1.31 -9.99 -23.42
N GLU A 204 0.36 -9.06 -23.54
CA GLU A 204 0.69 -7.64 -23.51
C GLU A 204 1.46 -7.36 -22.20
N ARG A 205 2.61 -6.69 -22.33
CA ARG A 205 3.38 -6.27 -21.15
C ARG A 205 2.46 -5.41 -20.28
N PRO A 206 2.40 -5.66 -18.97
CA PRO A 206 1.59 -4.83 -18.09
C PRO A 206 1.99 -3.37 -18.28
N SER A 207 1.04 -2.52 -18.59
CA SER A 207 1.25 -1.08 -18.81
C SER A 207 1.62 -0.35 -17.52
N ALA A 208 1.56 -1.02 -16.38
CA ALA A 208 1.85 -0.47 -15.06
C ALA A 208 3.14 -1.07 -14.48
N GLN A 209 3.97 -0.20 -13.90
CA GLN A 209 5.17 -0.59 -13.17
C GLN A 209 4.77 -0.96 -11.74
N ARG A 210 5.07 -2.19 -11.32
CA ARG A 210 4.87 -2.63 -9.93
C ARG A 210 6.03 -2.20 -9.05
N LEU A 211 5.70 -1.62 -7.91
CA LEU A 211 6.63 -1.21 -6.86
C LEU A 211 6.32 -1.98 -5.58
N ARG A 212 7.38 -2.42 -4.90
CA ARG A 212 7.29 -3.08 -3.58
C ARG A 212 7.84 -2.20 -2.49
N LEU A 213 7.37 -2.39 -1.27
CA LEU A 213 7.87 -1.71 -0.09
C LEU A 213 9.31 -2.13 0.19
N ILE A 214 10.25 -1.16 0.20
CA ILE A 214 11.67 -1.42 0.51
C ILE A 214 12.11 -0.85 1.85
N ALA A 215 11.40 0.16 2.35
CA ALA A 215 11.69 0.74 3.65
C ALA A 215 10.46 1.42 4.27
N GLN A 216 10.48 1.55 5.58
CA GLN A 216 9.60 2.40 6.34
C GLN A 216 10.44 3.40 7.14
N LEU A 217 10.01 4.65 7.18
CA LEU A 217 10.63 5.70 7.97
C LEU A 217 9.59 6.32 8.88
N ASP A 218 10.03 6.88 9.99
CA ASP A 218 9.22 7.80 10.78
C ASP A 218 9.68 9.25 10.60
N ARG A 219 8.93 10.19 11.16
CA ARG A 219 9.22 11.63 11.07
C ARG A 219 10.57 12.06 11.68
N PHE A 220 11.24 11.18 12.42
CA PHE A 220 12.56 11.40 12.99
C PHE A 220 13.68 10.81 12.14
N GLY A 221 13.36 10.18 11.00
CA GLY A 221 14.31 9.52 10.11
C GLY A 221 14.76 8.14 10.57
N ARG A 222 14.11 7.58 11.62
CA ARG A 222 14.38 6.19 12.01
C ARG A 222 13.78 5.27 10.97
N SER A 223 14.49 4.22 10.59
CA SER A 223 14.10 3.40 9.45
C SER A 223 14.09 1.91 9.75
N GLN A 224 13.29 1.20 9.00
CA GLN A 224 13.34 -0.25 8.79
C GLN A 224 13.49 -0.49 7.29
N ARG A 225 14.26 -1.51 6.90
CA ARG A 225 14.43 -1.92 5.50
C ARG A 225 13.95 -3.34 5.33
N TYR A 226 13.45 -3.62 4.15
CA TYR A 226 12.89 -4.92 3.79
C TYR A 226 13.72 -5.53 2.66
N GLU A 227 14.23 -6.74 2.88
CA GLU A 227 15.03 -7.48 1.92
C GLU A 227 14.19 -8.59 1.30
N TYR A 228 14.33 -8.77 0.00
CA TYR A 228 13.55 -9.73 -0.77
C TYR A 228 14.46 -10.68 -1.54
N ALA A 229 13.97 -11.91 -1.76
CA ALA A 229 14.67 -12.88 -2.58
C ALA A 229 14.75 -12.42 -4.04
N ASP A 230 15.96 -12.38 -4.60
CA ASP A 230 16.18 -11.96 -5.98
C ASP A 230 16.00 -13.08 -7.01
N GLY A 231 15.77 -14.32 -6.54
CA GLY A 231 15.62 -15.50 -7.41
C GLY A 231 16.90 -15.93 -8.13
N ALA A 232 18.04 -15.28 -7.87
CA ALA A 232 19.34 -15.75 -8.33
C ALA A 232 19.78 -16.89 -7.38
N GLY A 233 19.91 -18.10 -7.92
CA GLY A 233 20.25 -19.30 -7.19
C GLY A 233 21.44 -19.12 -6.29
N ARG A 234 21.26 -19.31 -5.01
CA ARG A 234 22.35 -19.50 -4.06
C ARG A 234 22.72 -20.99 -4.11
N THR A 235 23.90 -21.26 -4.56
CA THR A 235 24.54 -22.57 -4.43
C THR A 235 24.72 -22.91 -2.95
N GLY A 236 23.98 -23.90 -2.45
CA GLY A 236 24.14 -24.47 -1.13
C GLY A 236 22.88 -24.43 -0.27
N GLU A 237 22.30 -25.58 -0.02
CA GLU A 237 21.38 -26.04 1.05
C GLU A 237 20.27 -25.11 1.60
N GLN A 238 19.95 -23.98 0.99
CA GLN A 238 18.78 -23.19 1.33
C GLN A 238 17.67 -23.45 0.31
N GLN A 239 16.53 -23.93 0.81
CA GLN A 239 15.28 -24.10 0.06
C GLN A 239 15.06 -22.95 -0.91
N ASP A 240 14.67 -23.29 -2.15
CA ASP A 240 14.30 -22.34 -3.20
C ASP A 240 13.22 -21.39 -2.70
N THR A 241 13.64 -20.23 -2.18
CA THR A 241 12.70 -19.18 -1.79
C THR A 241 12.23 -18.49 -3.08
N PRO A 242 10.94 -18.51 -3.38
CA PRO A 242 10.44 -17.88 -4.57
C PRO A 242 10.86 -16.42 -4.68
N ARG A 243 11.16 -15.98 -5.91
CA ARG A 243 11.54 -14.59 -6.19
C ARG A 243 10.50 -13.60 -5.64
N GLY A 244 10.97 -12.51 -5.06
CA GLY A 244 10.10 -11.46 -4.52
C GLY A 244 9.54 -11.72 -3.14
N HIS A 245 9.83 -12.87 -2.50
CA HIS A 245 9.45 -13.09 -1.11
C HIS A 245 10.31 -12.26 -0.16
N LEU A 246 9.69 -11.72 0.89
CA LEU A 246 10.40 -11.06 1.98
C LEU A 246 11.26 -12.11 2.73
N ILE A 247 12.56 -11.86 2.80
CA ILE A 247 13.53 -12.77 3.43
C ILE A 247 14.17 -12.20 4.69
N ALA A 248 14.11 -10.89 4.86
CA ALA A 248 14.58 -10.24 6.07
C ALA A 248 13.99 -8.86 6.26
N LEU A 249 13.94 -8.46 7.53
CA LEU A 249 13.70 -7.10 7.98
C LEU A 249 14.96 -6.62 8.71
N VAL A 250 15.46 -5.45 8.36
CA VAL A 250 16.62 -4.83 9.00
C VAL A 250 16.17 -3.56 9.70
N ASP A 251 16.37 -3.49 11.00
CA ASP A 251 16.01 -2.30 11.78
C ASP A 251 17.03 -1.15 11.66
N GLY A 252 16.70 0.00 12.24
CA GLY A 252 17.52 1.19 12.15
C GLY A 252 18.90 1.13 12.84
N VAL A 253 19.18 0.06 13.61
CA VAL A 253 20.48 -0.22 14.21
C VAL A 253 21.21 -1.39 13.54
N GLY A 254 20.66 -1.91 12.44
CA GLY A 254 21.27 -2.95 11.63
C GLY A 254 21.00 -4.38 12.09
N ARG A 255 20.11 -4.61 13.06
CA ARG A 255 19.71 -5.97 13.42
C ARG A 255 18.83 -6.56 12.33
N ARG A 256 19.15 -7.79 11.94
CA ARG A 256 18.45 -8.51 10.87
C ARG A 256 17.57 -9.62 11.47
N TYR A 257 16.34 -9.64 11.09
CA TYR A 257 15.33 -10.60 11.54
C TYR A 257 14.82 -11.43 10.37
#